data_3493494388d9ccb7bfa727a8e4227305
#
_entry.id   3493494388d9ccb7bfa727a8e4227305
#
_cell.length_a   1.000
_cell.length_b   1.000
_cell.length_c   1.000
_cell.angle_alpha   90.00
_cell.angle_beta   90.00
_cell.angle_gamma   90.00
#
_symmetry.space_group_name_H-M   'P 1'
#
loop_
_entity.id
_entity.type
_entity.pdbx_description
1 polymer ?
#
loop_
_entity_poly.entity_id
_entity_poly.type
_entity_poly.pdbx_seq_one_letter_code
_entity_poly.pdbx_strand_id
1 'polypeptide(L)'
;VPGFVKPETSIGPALDQAFAQATRKIIVASFSSHVHRVQQVVDAAHKYGRKVVFVGRSMVRNMSIAADLGYLRLPEDTVIDLKQAHDVQDDKLVYMCTGSQGEPMAALGRIADGNHRDITINEFDTVILASSLIPGNEHGVYKVINKLVQLGARVVNRDNAAVHVSGHCNEGELLYMYNIVKPKCAMPIHGENRHLVANGMIAVKTGVDPQNVVLAEDGDVVDLYHGQAAVVGSVPCGYVYVDGDSVGELTDEELEKRRILGTEGFVSS
;
A
#
# COMPACT_ATOMS: atom_id res chain seq x y z
N VAL A 1 -5.07 14.45 10.95
CA VAL A 1 -5.27 15.35 9.79
C VAL A 1 -6.70 15.86 9.86
N PRO A 2 -6.95 17.20 9.80
CA PRO A 2 -8.30 17.78 9.81
C PRO A 2 -9.12 17.37 8.58
N GLY A 3 -10.45 17.44 8.70
CA GLY A 3 -11.40 17.19 7.61
C GLY A 3 -11.72 15.73 7.39
N PHE A 4 -12.08 15.40 6.14
CA PHE A 4 -12.53 14.07 5.70
C PHE A 4 -11.62 13.55 4.58
N VAL A 5 -11.43 12.23 4.54
CA VAL A 5 -10.74 11.57 3.42
C VAL A 5 -11.60 11.58 2.18
N LYS A 6 -11.00 11.77 1.02
CA LYS A 6 -11.71 11.62 -0.25
C LYS A 6 -12.10 10.15 -0.47
N PRO A 7 -13.25 9.85 -1.06
CA PRO A 7 -13.62 8.47 -1.37
C PRO A 7 -12.70 7.87 -2.42
N GLU A 8 -12.56 6.55 -2.42
CA GLU A 8 -11.72 5.81 -3.38
C GLU A 8 -12.12 6.10 -4.85
N THR A 9 -13.40 6.34 -5.11
CA THR A 9 -13.90 6.72 -6.44
C THR A 9 -13.31 8.03 -6.98
N SER A 10 -12.75 8.88 -6.13
CA SER A 10 -12.15 10.15 -6.52
C SER A 10 -10.86 10.01 -7.35
N ILE A 11 -10.26 8.82 -7.40
CA ILE A 11 -9.09 8.55 -8.26
C ILE A 11 -9.49 8.31 -9.72
N GLY A 12 -10.75 8.00 -9.99
CA GLY A 12 -11.26 7.66 -11.32
C GLY A 12 -10.86 8.66 -12.40
N PRO A 13 -11.05 9.98 -12.24
CA PRO A 13 -10.65 10.97 -13.23
C PRO A 13 -9.15 10.95 -13.55
N ALA A 14 -8.28 10.75 -12.56
CA ALA A 14 -6.84 10.69 -12.77
C ALA A 14 -6.42 9.41 -13.50
N LEU A 15 -7.05 8.27 -13.19
CA LEU A 15 -6.87 7.03 -13.93
C LEU A 15 -7.34 7.19 -15.38
N ASP A 16 -8.53 7.74 -15.59
CA ASP A 16 -9.10 8.00 -16.92
C ASP A 16 -8.16 8.86 -17.77
N GLN A 17 -7.63 9.93 -17.20
CA GLN A 17 -6.66 10.79 -17.87
C GLN A 17 -5.36 10.04 -18.21
N ALA A 18 -4.85 9.20 -17.28
CA ALA A 18 -3.64 8.43 -17.53
C ALA A 18 -3.84 7.41 -18.66
N PHE A 19 -5.00 6.74 -18.69
CA PHE A 19 -5.38 5.80 -19.75
C PHE A 19 -5.58 6.47 -21.11
N ALA A 20 -6.26 7.63 -21.14
CA ALA A 20 -6.47 8.41 -22.37
C ALA A 20 -5.15 8.87 -23.02
N GLN A 21 -4.15 9.16 -22.21
CA GLN A 21 -2.84 9.67 -22.68
C GLN A 21 -1.83 8.55 -22.98
N ALA A 22 -2.12 7.31 -22.59
CA ALA A 22 -1.20 6.19 -22.79
C ALA A 22 -1.22 5.73 -24.26
N THR A 23 -0.06 5.83 -24.91
CA THR A 23 0.13 5.42 -26.32
C THR A 23 0.59 3.98 -26.48
N ARG A 24 1.11 3.38 -25.41
CA ARG A 24 1.59 1.99 -25.35
C ARG A 24 0.98 1.28 -24.14
N LYS A 25 1.59 0.18 -23.70
CA LYS A 25 1.10 -0.58 -22.54
C LYS A 25 1.12 0.25 -21.26
N ILE A 26 0.18 -0.10 -20.40
CA ILE A 26 0.07 0.49 -19.07
C ILE A 26 0.47 -0.57 -18.04
N ILE A 27 1.26 -0.18 -17.06
CA ILE A 27 1.57 -1.03 -15.90
C ILE A 27 1.07 -0.29 -14.67
N VAL A 28 0.18 -0.93 -13.91
CA VAL A 28 -0.38 -0.37 -12.67
C VAL A 28 0.11 -1.19 -11.50
N ALA A 29 0.85 -0.55 -10.60
CA ALA A 29 1.29 -1.17 -9.36
C ALA A 29 0.42 -0.72 -8.19
N SER A 30 -0.12 -1.69 -7.44
CA SER A 30 -0.95 -1.46 -6.27
C SER A 30 -0.82 -2.62 -5.28
N PHE A 31 -1.39 -2.45 -4.09
CA PHE A 31 -1.56 -3.57 -3.16
C PHE A 31 -2.54 -4.60 -3.72
N SER A 32 -2.18 -5.87 -3.63
CA SER A 32 -3.04 -6.96 -4.10
C SER A 32 -4.32 -7.16 -3.29
N SER A 33 -4.43 -6.53 -2.13
CA SER A 33 -5.62 -6.52 -1.27
C SER A 33 -6.61 -5.40 -1.62
N HIS A 34 -6.24 -4.45 -2.48
CA HIS A 34 -7.07 -3.28 -2.75
C HIS A 34 -8.03 -3.51 -3.92
N VAL A 35 -9.04 -4.37 -3.70
CA VAL A 35 -9.99 -4.82 -4.73
C VAL A 35 -10.70 -3.67 -5.44
N HIS A 36 -11.14 -2.64 -4.71
CA HIS A 36 -11.84 -1.49 -5.31
C HIS A 36 -10.96 -0.71 -6.29
N ARG A 37 -9.67 -0.58 -6.02
CA ARG A 37 -8.73 0.06 -6.94
C ARG A 37 -8.51 -0.76 -8.19
N VAL A 38 -8.36 -2.09 -8.01
CA VAL A 38 -8.27 -3.03 -9.14
C VAL A 38 -9.53 -2.94 -9.99
N GLN A 39 -10.73 -2.85 -9.38
CA GLN A 39 -11.97 -2.66 -10.13
C GLN A 39 -11.94 -1.42 -11.00
N GLN A 40 -11.51 -0.27 -10.46
CA GLN A 40 -11.41 0.97 -11.24
C GLN A 40 -10.42 0.86 -12.41
N VAL A 41 -9.31 0.11 -12.22
CA VAL A 41 -8.35 -0.14 -13.30
C VAL A 41 -8.96 -1.05 -14.38
N VAL A 42 -9.68 -2.10 -13.98
CA VAL A 42 -10.39 -3.01 -14.90
C VAL A 42 -11.47 -2.26 -15.69
N ASP A 43 -12.26 -1.42 -15.01
CA ASP A 43 -13.29 -0.61 -15.64
C ASP A 43 -12.69 0.39 -16.65
N ALA A 44 -11.58 1.05 -16.28
CA ALA A 44 -10.86 1.93 -17.19
C ALA A 44 -10.30 1.15 -18.39
N ALA A 45 -9.68 -0.02 -18.16
CA ALA A 45 -9.17 -0.85 -19.25
C ALA A 45 -10.29 -1.25 -20.22
N HIS A 46 -11.42 -1.71 -19.70
CA HIS A 46 -12.60 -2.04 -20.51
C HIS A 46 -13.08 -0.85 -21.35
N LYS A 47 -13.21 0.32 -20.72
CA LYS A 47 -13.61 1.57 -21.39
C LYS A 47 -12.71 1.92 -22.58
N TYR A 48 -11.41 1.71 -22.45
CA TYR A 48 -10.41 2.01 -23.50
C TYR A 48 -10.09 0.80 -24.40
N GLY A 49 -10.87 -0.29 -24.32
CA GLY A 49 -10.70 -1.47 -25.15
C GLY A 49 -9.35 -2.16 -24.94
N ARG A 50 -8.85 -2.15 -23.70
CA ARG A 50 -7.57 -2.77 -23.31
C ARG A 50 -7.81 -4.08 -22.54
N LYS A 51 -6.88 -5.00 -22.64
CA LYS A 51 -6.85 -6.26 -21.89
C LYS A 51 -6.05 -6.11 -20.62
N VAL A 52 -6.56 -6.63 -19.51
CA VAL A 52 -5.90 -6.61 -18.20
C VAL A 52 -5.24 -7.96 -17.92
N VAL A 53 -4.01 -7.92 -17.45
CA VAL A 53 -3.24 -9.10 -17.03
C VAL A 53 -2.86 -8.92 -15.56
N PHE A 54 -3.29 -9.83 -14.70
CA PHE A 54 -2.83 -9.85 -13.31
C PHE A 54 -1.46 -10.51 -13.21
N VAL A 55 -0.50 -9.82 -12.56
CA VAL A 55 0.90 -10.23 -12.49
C VAL A 55 1.35 -10.40 -11.04
N GLY A 56 1.94 -11.55 -10.75
CA GLY A 56 2.39 -11.91 -9.41
C GLY A 56 1.39 -12.79 -8.66
N ARG A 57 1.92 -13.75 -7.89
CA ARG A 57 1.13 -14.79 -7.20
C ARG A 57 0.03 -14.24 -6.29
N SER A 58 0.36 -13.24 -5.49
CA SER A 58 -0.61 -12.61 -4.58
C SER A 58 -1.70 -11.84 -5.33
N MET A 59 -1.35 -11.14 -6.42
CA MET A 59 -2.32 -10.40 -7.24
C MET A 59 -3.31 -11.38 -7.89
N VAL A 60 -2.83 -12.40 -8.58
CA VAL A 60 -3.67 -13.41 -9.23
C VAL A 60 -4.60 -14.09 -8.22
N ARG A 61 -4.03 -14.57 -7.08
CA ARG A 61 -4.81 -15.26 -6.05
C ARG A 61 -5.90 -14.37 -5.45
N ASN A 62 -5.56 -13.16 -5.04
CA ASN A 62 -6.51 -12.26 -4.39
C ASN A 62 -7.62 -11.82 -5.33
N MET A 63 -7.31 -11.58 -6.61
CA MET A 63 -8.30 -11.19 -7.61
C MET A 63 -9.22 -12.34 -7.98
N SER A 64 -8.73 -13.58 -8.05
CA SER A 64 -9.57 -14.77 -8.21
C SER A 64 -10.57 -14.89 -7.05
N ILE A 65 -10.09 -14.83 -5.80
CA ILE A 65 -10.96 -14.90 -4.62
C ILE A 65 -12.00 -13.76 -4.62
N ALA A 66 -11.58 -12.55 -4.96
CA ALA A 66 -12.49 -11.40 -4.99
C ALA A 66 -13.58 -11.55 -6.07
N ALA A 67 -13.23 -12.12 -7.22
CA ALA A 67 -14.17 -12.41 -8.29
C ALA A 67 -15.14 -13.54 -7.88
N ASP A 68 -14.65 -14.63 -7.32
CA ASP A 68 -15.45 -15.76 -6.83
C ASP A 68 -16.46 -15.34 -5.75
N LEU A 69 -16.08 -14.39 -4.90
CA LEU A 69 -16.94 -13.82 -3.86
C LEU A 69 -17.86 -12.70 -4.37
N GLY A 70 -17.78 -12.31 -5.64
CA GLY A 70 -18.58 -11.25 -6.25
C GLY A 70 -18.17 -9.82 -5.90
N TYR A 71 -17.00 -9.61 -5.28
CA TYR A 71 -16.46 -8.28 -4.97
C TYR A 71 -15.70 -7.64 -6.14
N LEU A 72 -15.23 -8.44 -7.09
CA LEU A 72 -14.58 -7.98 -8.32
C LEU A 72 -15.41 -8.45 -9.52
N ARG A 73 -15.85 -7.49 -10.31
CA ARG A 73 -16.56 -7.75 -11.57
C ARG A 73 -15.58 -7.65 -12.72
N LEU A 74 -15.50 -8.72 -13.50
CA LEU A 74 -14.62 -8.82 -14.65
C LEU A 74 -15.51 -8.81 -15.91
N PRO A 75 -15.54 -7.69 -16.67
CA PRO A 75 -16.26 -7.66 -17.94
C PRO A 75 -15.70 -8.75 -18.88
N GLU A 76 -16.59 -9.32 -19.67
CA GLU A 76 -16.23 -10.37 -20.64
C GLU A 76 -15.07 -9.92 -21.52
N ASP A 77 -14.15 -10.81 -21.80
CA ASP A 77 -12.96 -10.58 -22.61
C ASP A 77 -12.01 -9.45 -22.15
N THR A 78 -12.20 -8.89 -20.96
CA THR A 78 -11.32 -7.80 -20.45
C THR A 78 -10.07 -8.35 -19.77
N VAL A 79 -10.17 -9.43 -18.99
CA VAL A 79 -9.04 -10.04 -18.28
C VAL A 79 -8.56 -11.26 -19.04
N ILE A 80 -7.24 -11.34 -19.25
CA ILE A 80 -6.58 -12.44 -19.96
C ILE A 80 -5.39 -12.97 -19.15
N ASP A 81 -4.97 -14.18 -19.46
CA ASP A 81 -3.77 -14.78 -18.90
C ASP A 81 -2.48 -14.14 -19.44
N LEU A 82 -1.42 -14.16 -18.63
CA LEU A 82 -0.10 -13.62 -19.01
C LEU A 82 0.42 -14.23 -20.33
N LYS A 83 0.15 -15.49 -20.59
CA LYS A 83 0.56 -16.17 -21.84
C LYS A 83 -0.14 -15.58 -23.07
N GLN A 84 -1.41 -15.21 -22.95
CA GLN A 84 -2.18 -14.60 -24.03
C GLN A 84 -1.74 -13.17 -24.34
N ALA A 85 -1.08 -12.50 -23.39
CA ALA A 85 -0.60 -11.14 -23.59
C ALA A 85 0.43 -11.02 -24.71
N HIS A 86 1.15 -12.09 -25.04
CA HIS A 86 2.13 -12.09 -26.13
C HIS A 86 1.49 -11.91 -27.52
N ASP A 87 0.21 -12.23 -27.66
CA ASP A 87 -0.55 -12.14 -28.90
C ASP A 87 -1.33 -10.81 -29.01
N VAL A 88 -1.22 -9.94 -27.99
CA VAL A 88 -1.93 -8.66 -27.91
C VAL A 88 -0.96 -7.49 -28.12
N GLN A 89 -1.37 -6.51 -28.92
CA GLN A 89 -0.57 -5.30 -29.16
C GLN A 89 -0.37 -4.50 -27.86
N ASP A 90 0.82 -3.92 -27.71
CA ASP A 90 1.21 -3.18 -26.49
C ASP A 90 0.21 -2.08 -26.09
N ASP A 91 -0.34 -1.34 -27.07
CA ASP A 91 -1.32 -0.29 -26.82
C ASP A 91 -2.68 -0.81 -26.32
N LYS A 92 -2.87 -2.11 -26.33
CA LYS A 92 -4.06 -2.82 -25.82
C LYS A 92 -3.82 -3.56 -24.51
N LEU A 93 -2.65 -3.43 -23.89
CA LEU A 93 -2.29 -4.15 -22.67
C LEU A 93 -2.28 -3.24 -21.44
N VAL A 94 -2.78 -3.80 -20.33
CA VAL A 94 -2.66 -3.28 -18.98
C VAL A 94 -2.16 -4.41 -18.07
N TYR A 95 -1.01 -4.22 -17.46
CA TYR A 95 -0.49 -5.13 -16.44
C TYR A 95 -0.80 -4.60 -15.06
N MET A 96 -1.52 -5.36 -14.24
CA MET A 96 -1.80 -5.05 -12.85
C MET A 96 -0.91 -5.88 -11.94
N CYS A 97 -0.02 -5.24 -11.20
CA CYS A 97 1.01 -5.93 -10.43
C CYS A 97 1.20 -5.40 -9.02
N THR A 98 2.02 -6.08 -8.22
CA THR A 98 2.52 -5.64 -6.92
C THR A 98 3.88 -4.95 -7.06
N GLY A 99 4.40 -4.36 -5.97
CA GLY A 99 5.71 -3.71 -5.96
C GLY A 99 5.63 -2.19 -5.88
N SER A 100 4.48 -1.65 -5.49
CA SER A 100 4.27 -0.20 -5.36
C SER A 100 5.03 0.44 -4.21
N GLN A 101 5.65 -0.35 -3.32
CA GLN A 101 6.49 0.11 -2.21
C GLN A 101 8.00 -0.09 -2.46
N GLY A 102 8.38 -0.39 -3.68
CA GLY A 102 9.78 -0.56 -4.07
C GLY A 102 10.41 -1.87 -3.62
N GLU A 103 9.58 -2.88 -3.28
CA GLU A 103 10.06 -4.20 -2.88
C GLU A 103 10.82 -4.86 -4.05
N PRO A 104 12.10 -5.22 -3.89
CA PRO A 104 12.94 -5.70 -5.01
C PRO A 104 12.43 -7.00 -5.63
N MET A 105 11.82 -7.87 -4.83
CA MET A 105 11.32 -9.18 -5.28
C MET A 105 9.89 -9.12 -5.84
N ALA A 106 9.20 -7.96 -5.71
CA ALA A 106 7.88 -7.78 -6.27
C ALA A 106 7.93 -7.59 -7.80
N ALA A 107 6.78 -7.74 -8.45
CA ALA A 107 6.72 -7.74 -9.91
C ALA A 107 7.25 -6.43 -10.51
N LEU A 108 6.85 -5.26 -9.99
CA LEU A 108 7.30 -3.97 -10.51
C LEU A 108 8.82 -3.78 -10.37
N GLY A 109 9.40 -4.15 -9.22
CA GLY A 109 10.85 -4.07 -9.00
C GLY A 109 11.61 -4.90 -10.05
N ARG A 110 11.18 -6.13 -10.28
CA ARG A 110 11.77 -7.02 -11.28
C ARG A 110 11.59 -6.51 -12.72
N ILE A 111 10.45 -5.90 -13.03
CA ILE A 111 10.19 -5.27 -14.33
C ILE A 111 11.14 -4.09 -14.54
N ALA A 112 11.28 -3.22 -13.55
CA ALA A 112 12.16 -2.06 -13.60
C ALA A 112 13.66 -2.44 -13.70
N ASP A 113 14.03 -3.60 -13.15
CA ASP A 113 15.39 -4.14 -13.21
C ASP A 113 15.68 -4.93 -14.52
N GLY A 114 14.68 -5.09 -15.39
CA GLY A 114 14.80 -5.92 -16.59
C GLY A 114 14.86 -7.43 -16.30
N ASN A 115 14.52 -7.86 -15.09
CA ASN A 115 14.61 -9.23 -14.61
C ASN A 115 13.25 -9.97 -14.60
N HIS A 116 12.21 -9.35 -15.15
CA HIS A 116 10.91 -10.02 -15.31
C HIS A 116 10.90 -10.81 -16.62
N ARG A 117 10.51 -12.07 -16.54
CA ARG A 117 10.60 -13.01 -17.65
C ARG A 117 9.76 -12.60 -18.88
N ASP A 118 8.56 -12.07 -18.62
CA ASP A 118 7.54 -11.89 -19.66
C ASP A 118 7.22 -10.40 -19.93
N ILE A 119 7.73 -9.48 -19.11
CA ILE A 119 7.37 -8.05 -19.19
C ILE A 119 8.63 -7.21 -19.19
N THR A 120 8.79 -6.39 -20.21
CA THR A 120 9.86 -5.39 -20.34
C THR A 120 9.26 -3.99 -20.41
N ILE A 121 9.99 -3.00 -19.91
CA ILE A 121 9.67 -1.59 -20.09
C ILE A 121 10.28 -1.09 -21.40
N ASN A 122 9.48 -0.36 -22.14
CA ASN A 122 9.92 0.34 -23.34
C ASN A 122 9.63 1.84 -23.20
N GLU A 123 10.26 2.64 -24.06
CA GLU A 123 10.00 4.06 -24.17
C GLU A 123 8.50 4.31 -24.43
N PHE A 124 7.93 5.34 -23.79
CA PHE A 124 6.53 5.71 -23.85
C PHE A 124 5.53 4.74 -23.18
N ASP A 125 5.96 3.66 -22.54
CA ASP A 125 5.10 2.90 -21.67
C ASP A 125 4.65 3.78 -20.48
N THR A 126 3.44 3.55 -19.98
CA THR A 126 2.91 4.28 -18.83
C THR A 126 2.94 3.39 -17.59
N VAL A 127 3.59 3.85 -16.52
CA VAL A 127 3.62 3.15 -15.25
C VAL A 127 2.91 3.98 -14.19
N ILE A 128 1.85 3.43 -13.59
CA ILE A 128 1.04 4.07 -12.56
C ILE A 128 1.33 3.42 -11.21
N LEU A 129 1.91 4.18 -10.27
CA LEU A 129 2.05 3.75 -8.89
C LEU A 129 0.81 4.20 -8.11
N ALA A 130 -0.17 3.30 -8.01
CA ALA A 130 -1.46 3.56 -7.40
C ALA A 130 -1.46 3.25 -5.90
N SER A 131 -0.49 3.78 -5.17
CA SER A 131 -0.37 3.67 -3.70
C SER A 131 0.28 4.91 -3.13
N SER A 132 0.10 5.15 -1.81
CA SER A 132 0.94 6.10 -1.10
C SER A 132 2.27 5.45 -0.71
N LEU A 133 3.28 6.28 -0.59
CA LEU A 133 4.55 5.91 -0.03
C LEU A 133 4.39 5.62 1.47
N ILE A 134 4.76 4.44 1.92
CA ILE A 134 4.82 4.09 3.34
C ILE A 134 6.14 4.66 3.89
N PRO A 135 6.13 5.39 5.01
CA PRO A 135 7.35 5.88 5.64
C PRO A 135 8.38 4.76 5.85
N GLY A 136 9.62 5.02 5.44
CA GLY A 136 10.71 4.04 5.44
C GLY A 136 10.95 3.34 4.10
N ASN A 137 10.01 3.40 3.16
CA ASN A 137 10.16 2.78 1.83
C ASN A 137 10.63 3.77 0.75
N GLU A 138 10.90 5.03 1.12
CA GLU A 138 11.20 6.13 0.19
C GLU A 138 12.32 5.77 -0.77
N HIS A 139 13.43 5.29 -0.24
CA HIS A 139 14.59 4.94 -1.03
C HIS A 139 14.29 3.85 -2.07
N GLY A 140 13.58 2.80 -1.66
CA GLY A 140 13.19 1.71 -2.55
C GLY A 140 12.27 2.17 -3.69
N VAL A 141 11.24 2.96 -3.35
CA VAL A 141 10.27 3.48 -4.32
C VAL A 141 10.93 4.43 -5.31
N TYR A 142 11.71 5.40 -4.85
CA TYR A 142 12.38 6.33 -5.76
C TYR A 142 13.44 5.65 -6.62
N LYS A 143 14.11 4.61 -6.12
CA LYS A 143 15.01 3.79 -6.94
C LYS A 143 14.28 3.14 -8.11
N VAL A 144 13.09 2.57 -7.88
CA VAL A 144 12.25 1.98 -8.93
C VAL A 144 11.77 3.07 -9.90
N ILE A 145 11.25 4.21 -9.41
CA ILE A 145 10.83 5.33 -10.25
C ILE A 145 11.96 5.81 -11.16
N ASN A 146 13.16 6.03 -10.61
CA ASN A 146 14.30 6.48 -11.38
C ASN A 146 14.68 5.50 -12.51
N LYS A 147 14.66 4.19 -12.24
CA LYS A 147 14.90 3.18 -13.27
C LYS A 147 13.85 3.21 -14.37
N LEU A 148 12.56 3.31 -14.03
CA LEU A 148 11.47 3.40 -15.00
C LEU A 148 11.61 4.64 -15.89
N VAL A 149 11.96 5.78 -15.31
CA VAL A 149 12.21 7.03 -16.06
C VAL A 149 13.44 6.89 -16.97
N GLN A 150 14.53 6.27 -16.50
CA GLN A 150 15.71 6.00 -17.32
C GLN A 150 15.43 5.10 -18.52
N LEU A 151 14.45 4.20 -18.41
CA LEU A 151 13.98 3.36 -19.50
C LEU A 151 12.99 4.09 -20.45
N GLY A 152 12.71 5.37 -20.22
CA GLY A 152 11.82 6.19 -21.06
C GLY A 152 10.33 6.04 -20.73
N ALA A 153 9.97 5.36 -19.63
CA ALA A 153 8.59 5.25 -19.24
C ALA A 153 8.04 6.56 -18.64
N ARG A 154 6.77 6.82 -18.90
CA ARG A 154 6.00 7.86 -18.23
C ARG A 154 5.52 7.34 -16.88
N VAL A 155 6.01 7.91 -15.78
CA VAL A 155 5.62 7.52 -14.43
C VAL A 155 4.53 8.46 -13.89
N VAL A 156 3.41 7.87 -13.46
CA VAL A 156 2.28 8.54 -12.81
C VAL A 156 2.20 8.05 -11.38
N ASN A 157 2.30 8.96 -10.42
CA ASN A 157 2.24 8.67 -9.00
C ASN A 157 1.48 9.77 -8.25
N ARG A 158 1.35 9.65 -6.92
CA ARG A 158 0.63 10.65 -6.10
C ARG A 158 1.23 12.07 -6.15
N ASP A 159 2.49 12.21 -6.55
CA ASP A 159 3.17 13.52 -6.59
C ASP A 159 2.73 14.33 -7.84
N ASN A 160 2.28 13.65 -8.89
CA ASN A 160 1.90 14.28 -10.15
C ASN A 160 0.45 14.00 -10.59
N ALA A 161 -0.27 13.08 -9.91
CA ALA A 161 -1.68 12.79 -10.19
C ALA A 161 -2.40 12.21 -8.97
N ALA A 162 -3.71 12.44 -8.88
CA ALA A 162 -4.54 11.93 -7.78
C ALA A 162 -4.91 10.45 -7.98
N VAL A 163 -3.90 9.57 -8.07
CA VAL A 163 -4.06 8.11 -8.29
C VAL A 163 -4.13 7.30 -7.01
N HIS A 164 -4.17 7.97 -5.86
CA HIS A 164 -4.28 7.32 -4.55
C HIS A 164 -5.06 8.19 -3.56
N VAL A 165 -5.82 7.54 -2.68
CA VAL A 165 -6.41 8.12 -1.48
C VAL A 165 -5.98 7.30 -0.26
N SER A 166 -5.92 7.94 0.92
CA SER A 166 -5.58 7.25 2.16
C SER A 166 -6.67 6.26 2.56
N GLY A 167 -6.27 5.08 3.04
CA GLY A 167 -7.17 4.15 3.72
C GLY A 167 -7.39 4.50 5.21
N HIS A 168 -6.54 5.39 5.77
CA HIS A 168 -6.70 5.88 7.13
C HIS A 168 -7.67 7.07 7.15
N CYS A 169 -8.52 7.11 8.18
CA CYS A 169 -9.46 8.21 8.38
C CYS A 169 -8.75 9.49 8.84
N ASN A 170 -9.37 10.63 8.57
CA ASN A 170 -9.03 11.92 9.12
C ASN A 170 -9.84 12.20 10.41
N GLU A 171 -9.67 13.38 10.99
CA GLU A 171 -10.36 13.77 12.24
C GLU A 171 -11.88 13.71 12.11
N GLY A 172 -12.43 14.09 10.95
CA GLY A 172 -13.87 14.09 10.70
C GLY A 172 -14.50 12.71 10.82
N GLU A 173 -13.92 11.69 10.21
CA GLU A 173 -14.41 10.31 10.30
C GLU A 173 -14.25 9.76 11.71
N LEU A 174 -13.17 10.09 12.43
CA LEU A 174 -12.99 9.69 13.82
C LEU A 174 -14.06 10.30 14.73
N LEU A 175 -14.35 11.60 14.57
CA LEU A 175 -15.44 12.27 15.29
C LEU A 175 -16.78 11.59 15.00
N TYR A 176 -17.04 11.22 13.74
CA TYR A 176 -18.25 10.49 13.35
C TYR A 176 -18.33 9.13 14.06
N MET A 177 -17.25 8.35 13.99
CA MET A 177 -17.19 7.03 14.60
C MET A 177 -17.44 7.09 16.11
N TYR A 178 -16.72 7.96 16.83
CA TYR A 178 -16.88 8.11 18.27
C TYR A 178 -18.29 8.57 18.67
N ASN A 179 -18.89 9.51 17.91
CA ASN A 179 -20.25 9.98 18.18
C ASN A 179 -21.32 8.92 17.91
N ILE A 180 -21.12 8.04 16.95
CA ILE A 180 -22.04 6.93 16.64
C ILE A 180 -21.92 5.82 17.69
N VAL A 181 -20.68 5.38 17.95
CA VAL A 181 -20.39 4.25 18.85
C VAL A 181 -20.59 4.63 20.33
N LYS A 182 -20.27 5.88 20.71
CA LYS A 182 -20.30 6.40 22.09
C LYS A 182 -19.59 5.46 23.06
N PRO A 183 -18.32 5.12 22.82
CA PRO A 183 -17.61 4.15 23.64
C PRO A 183 -17.39 4.70 25.05
N LYS A 184 -17.35 3.81 26.05
CA LYS A 184 -17.03 4.17 27.44
C LYS A 184 -15.54 4.42 27.62
N CYS A 185 -14.69 3.74 26.84
CA CYS A 185 -13.25 3.91 26.83
C CYS A 185 -12.72 3.89 25.38
N ALA A 186 -11.54 4.44 25.18
CA ALA A 186 -10.84 4.46 23.90
C ALA A 186 -9.37 4.02 24.09
N MET A 187 -8.92 3.11 23.23
CA MET A 187 -7.52 2.68 23.18
C MET A 187 -7.05 2.76 21.72
N PRO A 188 -6.45 3.90 21.32
CA PRO A 188 -5.84 4.03 20.02
C PRO A 188 -4.66 3.06 19.86
N ILE A 189 -4.56 2.43 18.71
CA ILE A 189 -3.47 1.50 18.36
C ILE A 189 -2.93 1.80 16.96
N HIS A 190 -1.83 1.17 16.58
CA HIS A 190 -1.27 1.23 15.24
C HIS A 190 -0.84 2.64 14.82
N GLY A 191 0.08 3.22 15.57
CA GLY A 191 0.64 4.53 15.26
C GLY A 191 1.77 4.90 16.20
N GLU A 192 2.49 5.96 15.86
CA GLU A 192 3.43 6.57 16.79
C GLU A 192 2.68 7.25 17.93
N ASN A 193 3.34 7.48 19.07
CA ASN A 193 2.71 8.07 20.26
C ASN A 193 1.95 9.38 19.95
N ARG A 194 2.50 10.26 19.11
CA ARG A 194 1.79 11.48 18.67
C ARG A 194 0.44 11.21 18.00
N HIS A 195 0.31 10.09 17.28
CA HIS A 195 -0.95 9.69 16.63
C HIS A 195 -1.94 9.14 17.66
N LEU A 196 -1.44 8.36 18.62
CA LEU A 196 -2.26 7.79 19.70
C LEU A 196 -2.84 8.88 20.59
N VAL A 197 -1.98 9.83 21.00
CA VAL A 197 -2.40 11.01 21.78
C VAL A 197 -3.44 11.83 21.02
N ALA A 198 -3.20 12.16 19.75
CA ALA A 198 -4.13 12.95 18.95
C ALA A 198 -5.49 12.25 18.80
N ASN A 199 -5.51 10.92 18.61
CA ASN A 199 -6.75 10.14 18.54
C ASN A 199 -7.47 10.13 19.90
N GLY A 200 -6.75 9.93 21.00
CA GLY A 200 -7.30 10.02 22.36
C GLY A 200 -7.96 11.38 22.65
N MET A 201 -7.32 12.47 22.21
CA MET A 201 -7.92 13.81 22.32
C MET A 201 -9.21 13.97 21.54
N ILE A 202 -9.33 13.32 20.37
CA ILE A 202 -10.59 13.30 19.60
C ILE A 202 -11.66 12.52 20.36
N ALA A 203 -11.32 11.38 20.96
CA ALA A 203 -12.26 10.62 21.81
C ALA A 203 -12.80 11.47 22.98
N VAL A 204 -11.92 12.20 23.65
CA VAL A 204 -12.33 13.12 24.75
C VAL A 204 -13.26 14.22 24.23
N LYS A 205 -12.99 14.83 23.07
CA LYS A 205 -13.88 15.82 22.45
C LYS A 205 -15.29 15.30 22.20
N THR A 206 -15.46 13.98 22.05
CA THR A 206 -16.76 13.33 21.80
C THR A 206 -17.44 12.79 23.06
N GLY A 207 -16.84 13.01 24.22
CA GLY A 207 -17.45 12.70 25.53
C GLY A 207 -16.88 11.47 26.22
N VAL A 208 -15.80 10.88 25.72
CA VAL A 208 -15.04 9.86 26.47
C VAL A 208 -14.32 10.55 27.63
N ASP A 209 -14.47 10.01 28.85
CA ASP A 209 -13.74 10.52 30.00
C ASP A 209 -12.22 10.41 29.75
N PRO A 210 -11.43 11.49 29.99
CA PRO A 210 -9.98 11.45 29.83
C PRO A 210 -9.31 10.29 30.59
N GLN A 211 -9.85 9.86 31.73
CA GLN A 211 -9.35 8.73 32.51
C GLN A 211 -9.60 7.39 31.84
N ASN A 212 -10.52 7.33 30.89
CA ASN A 212 -10.85 6.13 30.11
C ASN A 212 -10.17 6.10 28.73
N VAL A 213 -9.23 6.99 28.49
CA VAL A 213 -8.35 6.93 27.30
C VAL A 213 -7.05 6.22 27.68
N VAL A 214 -6.85 5.04 27.12
CA VAL A 214 -5.67 4.20 27.37
C VAL A 214 -4.69 4.41 26.24
N LEU A 215 -3.52 4.94 26.56
CA LEU A 215 -2.37 5.02 25.65
C LEU A 215 -1.40 3.91 26.05
N ALA A 216 -1.50 2.77 25.40
CA ALA A 216 -0.70 1.59 25.67
C ALA A 216 0.52 1.53 24.73
N GLU A 217 1.61 0.98 25.24
CA GLU A 217 2.82 0.67 24.48
C GLU A 217 2.88 -0.84 24.17
N ASP A 218 3.79 -1.23 23.28
CA ASP A 218 4.01 -2.63 22.98
C ASP A 218 4.43 -3.38 24.25
N GLY A 219 3.78 -4.54 24.51
CA GLY A 219 4.00 -5.33 25.71
C GLY A 219 3.04 -5.01 26.87
N ASP A 220 2.33 -3.89 26.83
CA ASP A 220 1.34 -3.60 27.87
C ASP A 220 0.17 -4.59 27.84
N VAL A 221 -0.23 -5.06 29.02
CA VAL A 221 -1.42 -5.88 29.21
C VAL A 221 -2.56 -4.98 29.65
N VAL A 222 -3.60 -4.90 28.81
CA VAL A 222 -4.77 -4.06 29.08
C VAL A 222 -5.96 -4.95 29.36
N ASP A 223 -6.53 -4.78 30.55
CA ASP A 223 -7.80 -5.40 30.92
C ASP A 223 -8.97 -4.51 30.54
N LEU A 224 -10.00 -5.14 29.95
CA LEU A 224 -11.29 -4.52 29.69
C LEU A 224 -12.34 -5.20 30.56
N TYR A 225 -12.79 -4.49 31.60
CA TYR A 225 -13.76 -5.01 32.54
C TYR A 225 -14.84 -3.99 32.87
N HIS A 226 -16.12 -4.41 32.76
CA HIS A 226 -17.30 -3.56 32.98
C HIS A 226 -17.30 -2.21 32.24
N GLY A 227 -16.66 -2.16 31.06
CA GLY A 227 -16.57 -0.95 30.24
C GLY A 227 -15.50 0.05 30.71
N GLN A 228 -14.58 -0.39 31.55
CA GLN A 228 -13.34 0.31 31.90
C GLN A 228 -12.16 -0.44 31.29
N ALA A 229 -11.16 0.30 30.82
CA ALA A 229 -9.93 -0.24 30.32
C ALA A 229 -8.74 0.32 31.12
N ALA A 230 -7.83 -0.53 31.53
CA ALA A 230 -6.66 -0.13 32.29
C ALA A 230 -5.46 -1.03 31.97
N VAL A 231 -4.26 -0.45 31.96
CA VAL A 231 -3.02 -1.22 31.93
C VAL A 231 -2.85 -1.90 33.29
N VAL A 232 -2.79 -3.23 33.29
CA VAL A 232 -2.72 -4.05 34.52
C VAL A 232 -1.40 -4.77 34.68
N GLY A 233 -0.54 -4.73 33.68
CA GLY A 233 0.77 -5.38 33.69
C GLY A 233 1.48 -5.23 32.37
N SER A 234 2.59 -5.94 32.22
CA SER A 234 3.33 -5.99 30.96
C SER A 234 3.91 -7.37 30.72
N VAL A 235 4.14 -7.70 29.46
CA VAL A 235 4.88 -8.88 29.02
C VAL A 235 6.17 -8.47 28.32
N PRO A 236 7.22 -9.29 28.35
CA PRO A 236 8.42 -9.00 27.57
C PRO A 236 8.06 -8.78 26.10
N CYS A 237 8.44 -7.64 25.57
CA CYS A 237 8.24 -7.26 24.19
C CYS A 237 9.56 -6.77 23.63
N GLY A 238 9.96 -7.26 22.46
CA GLY A 238 11.20 -6.89 21.80
C GLY A 238 11.15 -7.27 20.33
N TYR A 239 12.12 -6.77 19.58
CA TYR A 239 12.25 -7.12 18.16
C TYR A 239 12.83 -8.52 18.04
N VAL A 240 12.23 -9.32 17.17
CA VAL A 240 12.78 -10.60 16.71
C VAL A 240 13.13 -10.41 15.24
N TYR A 241 14.43 -10.35 14.95
CA TYR A 241 14.92 -10.11 13.61
C TYR A 241 14.97 -11.41 12.81
N VAL A 242 14.60 -11.33 11.54
CA VAL A 242 14.63 -12.44 10.58
C VAL A 242 15.58 -12.09 9.44
N ASP A 243 16.60 -12.93 9.23
CA ASP A 243 17.55 -12.80 8.10
C ASP A 243 17.58 -14.12 7.33
N GLY A 244 16.89 -14.17 6.21
CA GLY A 244 16.69 -15.41 5.45
C GLY A 244 15.96 -16.47 6.27
N ASP A 245 16.61 -17.59 6.55
CA ASP A 245 16.07 -18.69 7.38
C ASP A 245 16.41 -18.54 8.87
N SER A 246 17.26 -17.58 9.24
CA SER A 246 17.67 -17.32 10.63
C SER A 246 16.68 -16.40 11.33
N VAL A 247 16.23 -16.81 12.52
CA VAL A 247 15.25 -16.06 13.33
C VAL A 247 15.84 -15.79 14.71
N GLY A 248 15.94 -14.51 15.09
CA GLY A 248 16.38 -14.09 16.42
C GLY A 248 17.88 -14.20 16.69
N GLU A 249 18.70 -14.49 15.67
CA GLU A 249 20.16 -14.59 15.80
C GLU A 249 20.86 -13.23 15.64
N LEU A 250 20.17 -12.23 15.09
CA LEU A 250 20.72 -10.88 14.89
C LEU A 250 20.49 -10.03 16.16
N THR A 251 21.52 -9.28 16.52
CA THR A 251 21.45 -8.28 17.59
C THR A 251 21.25 -6.88 17.02
N ASP A 252 20.76 -5.95 17.85
CA ASP A 252 20.64 -4.52 17.49
C ASP A 252 21.99 -3.93 17.07
N GLU A 253 23.08 -4.36 17.71
CA GLU A 253 24.45 -3.93 17.40
C GLU A 253 24.89 -4.38 15.99
N GLU A 254 24.57 -5.60 15.60
CA GLU A 254 24.88 -6.13 14.27
C GLU A 254 24.08 -5.42 13.18
N LEU A 255 22.81 -5.08 13.46
CA LEU A 255 21.98 -4.32 12.55
C LEU A 255 22.51 -2.89 12.36
N GLU A 256 22.92 -2.23 13.45
CA GLU A 256 23.50 -0.89 13.35
C GLU A 256 24.84 -0.90 12.60
N LYS A 257 25.69 -1.90 12.79
CA LYS A 257 26.90 -2.11 11.98
C LYS A 257 26.59 -2.28 10.50
N ARG A 258 25.57 -3.08 10.16
CA ARG A 258 25.11 -3.25 8.76
C ARG A 258 24.57 -1.96 8.17
N ARG A 259 23.83 -1.17 8.97
CA ARG A 259 23.31 0.15 8.56
C ARG A 259 24.45 1.13 8.23
N ILE A 260 25.45 1.22 9.09
CA ILE A 260 26.65 2.05 8.91
C ILE A 260 27.42 1.61 7.66
N LEU A 261 27.63 0.31 7.48
CA LEU A 261 28.27 -0.22 6.28
C LEU A 261 27.52 0.14 5.01
N GLY A 262 26.18 0.10 5.04
CA GLY A 262 25.32 0.46 3.89
C GLY A 262 25.35 1.95 3.53
N THR A 263 25.61 2.84 4.49
CA THR A 263 25.62 4.29 4.30
C THR A 263 27.04 4.85 4.10
N GLU A 264 28.02 4.38 4.86
CA GLU A 264 29.35 4.96 4.93
C GLU A 264 30.43 4.07 4.28
N GLY A 265 30.11 2.81 3.97
CA GLY A 265 31.02 1.87 3.31
C GLY A 265 32.11 1.29 4.21
N PHE A 266 32.15 1.63 5.51
CA PHE A 266 33.05 1.06 6.50
C PHE A 266 32.48 1.10 7.91
N VAL A 267 32.98 0.23 8.78
CA VAL A 267 32.76 0.25 10.23
C VAL A 267 34.11 0.43 10.91
N SER A 268 34.27 1.46 11.74
CA SER A 268 35.43 1.54 12.62
C SER A 268 35.32 0.45 13.70
N SER A 269 36.34 -0.37 13.79
CA SER A 269 36.49 -1.40 14.84
C SER A 269 36.74 -0.78 16.22
#